data_a7c3f356278f9379fca4892a5e6925d8
#
_entry.id   a7c3f356278f9379fca4892a5e6925d8
#
_cell.length_a   1.000
_cell.length_b   1.000
_cell.length_c   1.000
_cell.angle_alpha   90.00
_cell.angle_beta   90.00
_cell.angle_gamma   90.00
#
_symmetry.space_group_name_H-M   'P 1'
#
loop_
_entity.id
_entity.type
_entity.pdbx_description
1 polymer ?
#
loop_
_entity_poly.entity_id
_entity_poly.type
_entity_poly.pdbx_seq_one_letter_code
_entity_poly.pdbx_strand_id
1 'polypeptide(L)'
;MLLGLLVETFVPEGDPLVVGIDETLERRYGKKIAARGIYRDPVRSTHENFVKSSGLRWVCVMLLVEVPWASRVWALPFLSALAPSERYAAKRGRRHKKITEWAWQMLLLVRRWYPQREIVAVADRAYASLKLLSRCRSLSKPVTFLTRLRLDAALYEPAPPRHPGQRGRPRLKGERLPNLSVVAEAPDTVWKSTTIANWYGSGERTVEIASQTAVWYSTGLFAVPVRWVLVRDPRGRFKTQALLCTDLAATPEKILSWFVMRWQLEVTFQEMRRHLGFETQRQWSEMAIRRTTPALLGLFSIVTLFAHRQKQGARLTAVVSRAAWYDKRLPTFSDALALVRKDLWAQETFRGSLSETDPVKVPRAFMERLTEAVCYAA
;
A
#
# COMPACT_ATOMS: atom_id res chain seq x y z
N MET A 1 -13.38 9.47 -12.21
CA MET A 1 -13.02 8.73 -10.94
C MET A 1 -11.51 8.80 -10.75
N LEU A 2 -10.99 9.07 -9.54
CA LEU A 2 -9.53 9.28 -9.32
C LEU A 2 -8.68 8.11 -9.83
N LEU A 3 -9.08 6.86 -9.54
CA LEU A 3 -8.34 5.69 -10.05
C LEU A 3 -8.25 5.67 -11.58
N GLY A 4 -9.29 6.11 -12.30
CA GLY A 4 -9.25 6.23 -13.78
C GLY A 4 -8.10 7.10 -14.24
N LEU A 5 -8.03 8.32 -13.69
CA LEU A 5 -6.96 9.27 -14.02
C LEU A 5 -5.55 8.73 -13.70
N LEU A 6 -5.42 8.02 -12.57
CA LEU A 6 -4.13 7.43 -12.18
C LEU A 6 -3.71 6.30 -13.14
N VAL A 7 -4.65 5.44 -13.52
CA VAL A 7 -4.38 4.32 -14.42
C VAL A 7 -4.04 4.83 -15.83
N GLU A 8 -4.83 5.75 -16.36
CA GLU A 8 -4.58 6.35 -17.68
C GLU A 8 -3.24 7.11 -17.77
N THR A 9 -2.81 7.67 -16.63
CA THR A 9 -1.56 8.46 -16.58
C THR A 9 -0.31 7.60 -16.37
N PHE A 10 -0.39 6.57 -15.52
CA PHE A 10 0.81 5.92 -14.99
C PHE A 10 0.91 4.41 -15.30
N VAL A 11 -0.17 3.76 -15.72
CA VAL A 11 -0.15 2.31 -15.95
C VAL A 11 -0.18 2.03 -17.45
N PRO A 12 0.87 1.43 -18.03
CA PRO A 12 0.88 1.03 -19.43
C PRO A 12 -0.33 0.13 -19.79
N GLU A 13 -0.76 0.23 -21.04
CA GLU A 13 -1.80 -0.66 -21.53
C GLU A 13 -1.32 -2.12 -21.49
N GLY A 14 -2.18 -3.02 -20.98
CA GLY A 14 -1.81 -4.43 -20.81
C GLY A 14 -1.18 -4.78 -19.45
N ASP A 15 -0.54 -3.85 -18.77
CA ASP A 15 0.08 -4.12 -17.47
C ASP A 15 -0.96 -4.38 -16.36
N PRO A 16 -0.66 -5.23 -15.38
CA PRO A 16 -1.53 -5.47 -14.24
C PRO A 16 -1.71 -4.21 -13.38
N LEU A 17 -2.90 -4.06 -12.80
CA LEU A 17 -3.11 -3.07 -11.75
C LEU A 17 -2.58 -3.62 -10.43
N VAL A 18 -1.40 -3.19 -10.03
CA VAL A 18 -0.83 -3.56 -8.72
C VAL A 18 -1.35 -2.58 -7.67
N VAL A 19 -2.12 -3.09 -6.71
CA VAL A 19 -2.70 -2.28 -5.64
C VAL A 19 -2.19 -2.73 -4.28
N GLY A 20 -1.75 -1.80 -3.47
CA GLY A 20 -1.36 -2.04 -2.09
C GLY A 20 -2.53 -1.82 -1.14
N ILE A 21 -2.67 -2.68 -0.14
CA ILE A 21 -3.68 -2.54 0.92
C ILE A 21 -2.97 -2.48 2.26
N ASP A 22 -3.26 -1.42 3.01
CA ASP A 22 -2.75 -1.28 4.36
C ASP A 22 -3.70 -0.44 5.22
N GLU A 23 -3.52 -0.47 6.53
CA GLU A 23 -4.25 0.39 7.45
C GLU A 23 -3.35 1.40 8.13
N THR A 24 -3.94 2.56 8.43
CA THR A 24 -3.29 3.59 9.22
C THR A 24 -4.18 4.05 10.36
N LEU A 25 -3.56 4.46 11.45
CA LEU A 25 -4.22 5.06 12.59
C LEU A 25 -4.10 6.59 12.49
N GLU A 26 -5.24 7.27 12.35
CA GLU A 26 -5.37 8.70 12.55
C GLU A 26 -5.59 8.95 14.04
N ARG A 27 -4.58 9.44 14.76
CA ARG A 27 -4.67 9.68 16.20
C ARG A 27 -5.64 10.80 16.50
N ARG A 28 -6.64 10.52 17.35
CA ARG A 28 -7.70 11.45 17.70
C ARG A 28 -8.13 11.23 19.16
N TYR A 29 -8.25 12.31 19.92
CA TYR A 29 -8.51 12.25 21.36
C TYR A 29 -9.87 12.85 21.78
N GLY A 30 -10.57 13.55 20.89
CA GLY A 30 -11.82 14.24 21.18
C GLY A 30 -12.95 13.32 21.67
N LYS A 31 -13.58 13.66 22.80
CA LYS A 31 -14.69 12.88 23.38
C LYS A 31 -15.92 12.78 22.46
N LYS A 32 -16.16 13.78 21.61
CA LYS A 32 -17.28 13.86 20.67
C LYS A 32 -17.12 12.97 19.43
N ILE A 33 -15.93 12.39 19.19
CA ILE A 33 -15.66 11.54 18.02
C ILE A 33 -16.23 10.14 18.27
N ALA A 34 -17.41 9.87 17.76
CA ALA A 34 -18.15 8.63 18.04
C ALA A 34 -17.42 7.37 17.57
N ALA A 35 -16.83 7.39 16.35
CA ALA A 35 -16.14 6.23 15.75
C ALA A 35 -14.75 5.96 16.33
N ARG A 36 -14.28 6.75 17.29
CA ARG A 36 -12.99 6.61 17.94
C ARG A 36 -12.86 5.26 18.64
N GLY A 37 -11.75 4.59 18.44
CA GLY A 37 -11.37 3.35 19.12
C GLY A 37 -9.99 3.46 19.76
N ILE A 38 -9.60 2.39 20.44
CA ILE A 38 -8.24 2.22 20.97
C ILE A 38 -7.59 1.11 20.14
N TYR A 39 -6.47 1.42 19.53
CA TYR A 39 -5.77 0.52 18.62
C TYR A 39 -4.28 0.47 18.98
N ARG A 40 -3.59 -0.59 18.54
CA ARG A 40 -2.14 -0.60 18.53
C ARG A 40 -1.66 0.54 17.65
N ASP A 41 -0.73 1.33 18.17
CA ASP A 41 -0.06 2.39 17.41
C ASP A 41 1.15 1.77 16.67
N PRO A 42 1.11 1.64 15.35
CA PRO A 42 2.20 0.99 14.62
C PRO A 42 3.49 1.81 14.59
N VAL A 43 3.39 3.14 14.77
CA VAL A 43 4.56 4.04 14.75
C VAL A 43 5.28 4.06 16.10
N ARG A 44 4.52 3.95 17.21
CA ARG A 44 5.06 4.01 18.57
C ARG A 44 5.36 2.64 19.18
N SER A 45 4.78 1.57 18.64
CA SER A 45 5.01 0.21 19.14
C SER A 45 6.27 -0.38 18.54
N THR A 46 7.11 -0.92 19.37
CA THR A 46 8.23 -1.79 18.99
C THR A 46 7.85 -3.27 19.12
N HIS A 47 8.80 -4.16 18.89
CA HIS A 47 8.61 -5.60 19.13
C HIS A 47 8.44 -5.89 20.64
N GLU A 48 9.09 -5.11 21.49
CA GLU A 48 9.14 -5.28 22.96
C GLU A 48 8.11 -4.40 23.68
N ASN A 49 7.72 -3.25 23.08
CA ASN A 49 6.82 -2.30 23.72
C ASN A 49 5.54 -2.10 22.89
N PHE A 50 4.41 -2.54 23.46
CA PHE A 50 3.10 -2.44 22.83
C PHE A 50 2.38 -1.16 23.27
N VAL A 51 2.38 -0.14 22.41
CA VAL A 51 1.72 1.14 22.68
C VAL A 51 0.32 1.15 22.06
N LYS A 52 -0.69 1.51 22.86
CA LYS A 52 -2.07 1.75 22.41
C LYS A 52 -2.31 3.24 22.25
N SER A 53 -2.95 3.63 21.17
CA SER A 53 -3.38 5.01 20.92
C SER A 53 -4.87 5.07 20.59
N SER A 54 -5.48 6.19 20.99
CA SER A 54 -6.85 6.52 20.64
C SER A 54 -6.89 7.11 19.24
N GLY A 55 -7.84 6.70 18.39
CA GLY A 55 -7.93 7.23 17.04
C GLY A 55 -8.98 6.57 16.16
N LEU A 56 -8.87 6.86 14.88
CA LEU A 56 -9.69 6.33 13.79
C LEU A 56 -8.82 5.44 12.92
N ARG A 57 -9.23 4.20 12.71
CA ARG A 57 -8.51 3.27 11.84
C ARG A 57 -9.07 3.35 10.42
N TRP A 58 -8.20 3.64 9.47
CA TRP A 58 -8.50 3.71 8.06
C TRP A 58 -7.84 2.55 7.31
N VAL A 59 -8.61 1.83 6.52
CA VAL A 59 -8.10 0.88 5.52
C VAL A 59 -8.02 1.61 4.20
N CYS A 60 -6.85 1.55 3.56
CA CYS A 60 -6.57 2.27 2.32
C CYS A 60 -6.17 1.31 1.22
N VAL A 61 -6.62 1.58 0.00
CA VAL A 61 -6.13 0.95 -1.24
C VAL A 61 -5.44 2.01 -2.07
N MET A 62 -4.20 1.73 -2.44
CA MET A 62 -3.32 2.63 -3.19
C MET A 62 -2.83 1.93 -4.46
N LEU A 63 -2.76 2.64 -5.56
CA LEU A 63 -2.12 2.15 -6.79
C LEU A 63 -0.60 2.18 -6.59
N LEU A 64 0.06 1.03 -6.76
CA LEU A 64 1.51 0.90 -6.72
C LEU A 64 2.03 0.99 -8.14
N VAL A 65 2.68 2.09 -8.47
CA VAL A 65 3.08 2.38 -9.85
C VAL A 65 4.37 3.19 -9.87
N GLU A 66 5.18 2.96 -10.89
CA GLU A 66 6.34 3.82 -11.13
C GLU A 66 5.87 5.20 -11.59
N VAL A 67 6.35 6.22 -10.90
CA VAL A 67 6.12 7.61 -11.27
C VAL A 67 7.32 8.06 -12.11
N PRO A 68 7.18 8.31 -13.43
CA PRO A 68 8.30 8.45 -14.35
C PRO A 68 9.27 9.57 -13.98
N TRP A 69 8.77 10.72 -13.55
CA TRP A 69 9.59 11.86 -13.16
C TRP A 69 10.32 11.66 -11.81
N ALA A 70 9.84 10.74 -10.97
CA ALA A 70 10.47 10.38 -9.70
C ALA A 70 11.40 9.16 -9.84
N SER A 71 11.37 8.46 -10.97
CA SER A 71 12.15 7.24 -11.28
C SER A 71 12.07 6.19 -10.17
N ARG A 72 10.89 6.05 -9.56
CA ARG A 72 10.62 5.07 -8.49
C ARG A 72 9.14 4.82 -8.31
N VAL A 73 8.82 3.70 -7.68
CA VAL A 73 7.45 3.35 -7.32
C VAL A 73 6.92 4.27 -6.23
N TRP A 74 5.68 4.75 -6.40
CA TRP A 74 4.89 5.43 -5.38
C TRP A 74 3.60 4.65 -5.12
N ALA A 75 3.07 4.81 -3.91
CA ALA A 75 1.74 4.32 -3.56
C ALA A 75 0.76 5.49 -3.62
N LEU A 76 -0.18 5.46 -4.58
CA LEU A 76 -1.11 6.55 -4.87
C LEU A 76 -2.50 6.21 -4.31
N PRO A 77 -2.93 6.83 -3.19
CA PRO A 77 -4.22 6.56 -2.56
C PRO A 77 -5.40 6.93 -3.47
N PHE A 78 -6.37 6.04 -3.64
CA PHE A 78 -7.58 6.31 -4.41
C PHE A 78 -8.87 5.83 -3.74
N LEU A 79 -8.76 4.97 -2.75
CA LEU A 79 -9.91 4.43 -2.02
C LEU A 79 -9.55 4.22 -0.56
N SER A 80 -10.40 4.71 0.35
CA SER A 80 -10.21 4.53 1.78
C SER A 80 -11.54 4.29 2.48
N ALA A 81 -11.52 3.54 3.57
CA ALA A 81 -12.69 3.23 4.38
C ALA A 81 -12.36 3.34 5.87
N LEU A 82 -13.24 4.02 6.61
CA LEU A 82 -13.18 4.03 8.06
C LEU A 82 -13.59 2.64 8.59
N ALA A 83 -12.66 1.98 9.29
CA ALA A 83 -12.84 0.67 9.90
C ALA A 83 -12.98 0.82 11.42
N PRO A 84 -14.19 1.10 11.95
CA PRO A 84 -14.40 1.38 13.36
C PRO A 84 -14.21 0.14 14.22
N SER A 85 -14.01 0.36 15.52
CA SER A 85 -13.86 -0.71 16.50
C SER A 85 -15.14 -1.54 16.68
N GLU A 86 -14.99 -2.75 17.20
CA GLU A 86 -16.11 -3.63 17.55
C GLU A 86 -17.07 -2.97 18.54
N ARG A 87 -16.52 -2.27 19.55
CA ARG A 87 -17.32 -1.50 20.53
C ARG A 87 -18.19 -0.45 19.86
N TYR A 88 -17.70 0.25 18.84
CA TYR A 88 -18.50 1.21 18.09
C TYR A 88 -19.61 0.54 17.28
N ALA A 89 -19.28 -0.57 16.60
CA ALA A 89 -20.26 -1.34 15.84
C ALA A 89 -21.39 -1.84 16.74
N ALA A 90 -21.07 -2.42 17.89
CA ALA A 90 -22.04 -2.90 18.88
C ALA A 90 -22.96 -1.77 19.38
N LYS A 91 -22.42 -0.59 19.72
CA LYS A 91 -23.20 0.58 20.13
C LYS A 91 -24.20 1.08 19.08
N ARG A 92 -23.94 0.79 17.80
CA ARG A 92 -24.80 1.15 16.67
C ARG A 92 -25.71 0.00 16.21
N GLY A 93 -25.75 -1.11 16.93
CA GLY A 93 -26.49 -2.30 16.52
C GLY A 93 -26.03 -2.90 15.19
N ARG A 94 -24.76 -2.68 14.81
CA ARG A 94 -24.19 -3.13 13.54
C ARG A 94 -23.18 -4.24 13.76
N ARG A 95 -23.14 -5.19 12.83
CA ARG A 95 -22.10 -6.22 12.82
C ARG A 95 -20.73 -5.56 12.62
N HIS A 96 -19.74 -5.92 13.46
CA HIS A 96 -18.36 -5.53 13.26
C HIS A 96 -17.77 -6.19 12.01
N LYS A 97 -17.02 -5.43 11.22
CA LYS A 97 -16.26 -5.91 10.07
C LYS A 97 -14.77 -5.88 10.38
N LYS A 98 -14.12 -7.03 10.20
CA LYS A 98 -12.65 -7.13 10.26
C LYS A 98 -12.00 -6.38 9.10
N ILE A 99 -10.71 -5.99 9.23
CA ILE A 99 -9.96 -5.31 8.16
C ILE A 99 -9.97 -6.12 6.85
N THR A 100 -9.93 -7.45 6.94
CA THR A 100 -10.01 -8.35 5.78
C THR A 100 -11.37 -8.31 5.07
N GLU A 101 -12.45 -8.00 5.78
CA GLU A 101 -13.79 -7.81 5.17
C GLU A 101 -13.89 -6.44 4.48
N TRP A 102 -13.24 -5.41 5.03
CA TRP A 102 -13.10 -4.12 4.37
C TRP A 102 -12.25 -4.24 3.11
N ALA A 103 -11.08 -4.89 3.19
CA ALA A 103 -10.22 -5.15 2.04
C ALA A 103 -10.98 -5.88 0.93
N TRP A 104 -11.75 -6.93 1.26
CA TRP A 104 -12.59 -7.63 0.29
C TRP A 104 -13.57 -6.70 -0.43
N GLN A 105 -14.31 -5.85 0.31
CA GLN A 105 -15.27 -4.93 -0.29
C GLN A 105 -14.61 -3.91 -1.21
N MET A 106 -13.44 -3.41 -0.81
CA MET A 106 -12.68 -2.45 -1.60
C MET A 106 -12.11 -3.10 -2.88
N LEU A 107 -11.57 -4.32 -2.79
CA LEU A 107 -11.10 -5.07 -3.96
C LEU A 107 -12.25 -5.42 -4.91
N LEU A 108 -13.43 -5.74 -4.39
CA LEU A 108 -14.61 -5.98 -5.22
C LEU A 108 -15.04 -4.72 -5.98
N LEU A 109 -14.91 -3.52 -5.39
CA LEU A 109 -15.12 -2.25 -6.08
C LEU A 109 -14.07 -2.04 -7.19
N VAL A 110 -12.80 -2.27 -6.91
CA VAL A 110 -11.73 -2.16 -7.92
C VAL A 110 -11.99 -3.12 -9.08
N ARG A 111 -12.39 -4.38 -8.79
CA ARG A 111 -12.74 -5.36 -9.82
C ARG A 111 -13.94 -4.92 -10.66
N ARG A 112 -14.96 -4.29 -10.06
CA ARG A 112 -16.12 -3.74 -10.79
C ARG A 112 -15.74 -2.59 -11.71
N TRP A 113 -14.80 -1.74 -11.28
CA TRP A 113 -14.31 -0.63 -12.11
C TRP A 113 -13.42 -1.10 -13.26
N TYR A 114 -12.70 -2.20 -13.06
CA TYR A 114 -11.77 -2.78 -14.05
C TYR A 114 -12.06 -4.27 -14.26
N PRO A 115 -13.21 -4.62 -14.89
CA PRO A 115 -13.65 -6.01 -14.98
C PRO A 115 -12.70 -6.91 -15.78
N GLN A 116 -11.97 -6.34 -16.76
CA GLN A 116 -11.12 -7.09 -17.66
C GLN A 116 -9.62 -6.97 -17.36
N ARG A 117 -9.18 -6.05 -16.48
CA ARG A 117 -7.76 -5.90 -16.15
C ARG A 117 -7.29 -6.99 -15.18
N GLU A 118 -6.04 -7.40 -15.32
CA GLU A 118 -5.35 -8.15 -14.27
C GLU A 118 -5.20 -7.26 -13.04
N ILE A 119 -5.52 -7.78 -11.85
CA ILE A 119 -5.38 -7.06 -10.58
C ILE A 119 -4.55 -7.89 -9.64
N VAL A 120 -3.48 -7.29 -9.12
CA VAL A 120 -2.60 -7.84 -8.09
C VAL A 120 -2.75 -7.03 -6.82
N ALA A 121 -3.27 -7.63 -5.76
CA ALA A 121 -3.40 -7.01 -4.44
C ALA A 121 -2.25 -7.44 -3.55
N VAL A 122 -1.50 -6.47 -3.04
CA VAL A 122 -0.35 -6.67 -2.15
C VAL A 122 -0.69 -6.12 -0.77
N ALA A 123 -0.52 -6.94 0.28
CA ALA A 123 -0.83 -6.55 1.64
C ALA A 123 0.15 -7.14 2.66
N ASP A 124 0.07 -6.68 3.90
CA ASP A 124 0.87 -7.24 4.98
C ASP A 124 0.26 -8.54 5.53
N ARG A 125 0.93 -9.15 6.54
CA ARG A 125 0.48 -10.40 7.17
C ARG A 125 -0.91 -10.33 7.81
N ALA A 126 -1.39 -9.17 8.22
CA ALA A 126 -2.72 -9.02 8.83
C ALA A 126 -3.86 -9.38 7.87
N TYR A 127 -3.58 -9.31 6.57
CA TYR A 127 -4.50 -9.68 5.50
C TYR A 127 -4.36 -11.13 5.03
N ALA A 128 -3.44 -11.91 5.57
CA ALA A 128 -3.29 -13.35 5.28
C ALA A 128 -4.48 -14.13 5.87
N SER A 129 -5.57 -14.22 5.12
CA SER A 129 -6.82 -14.86 5.52
C SER A 129 -7.35 -15.76 4.43
N LEU A 130 -7.49 -17.06 4.72
CA LEU A 130 -8.05 -18.06 3.79
C LEU A 130 -9.40 -17.61 3.22
N LYS A 131 -10.26 -16.97 4.04
CA LYS A 131 -11.54 -16.45 3.60
C LYS A 131 -11.39 -15.32 2.58
N LEU A 132 -10.44 -14.41 2.78
CA LEU A 132 -10.18 -13.32 1.84
C LEU A 132 -9.61 -13.86 0.53
N LEU A 133 -8.59 -14.72 0.61
CA LEU A 133 -7.93 -15.28 -0.56
C LEU A 133 -8.88 -16.13 -1.39
N SER A 134 -9.69 -17.00 -0.75
CA SER A 134 -10.70 -17.79 -1.43
C SER A 134 -11.69 -16.92 -2.19
N ARG A 135 -12.20 -15.84 -1.57
CA ARG A 135 -13.12 -14.90 -2.22
C ARG A 135 -12.49 -14.17 -3.41
N CYS A 136 -11.24 -13.73 -3.29
CA CYS A 136 -10.51 -13.09 -4.39
C CYS A 136 -10.35 -14.06 -5.58
N ARG A 137 -10.12 -15.32 -5.28
CA ARG A 137 -9.95 -16.38 -6.27
C ARG A 137 -11.25 -16.82 -6.95
N SER A 138 -12.37 -16.79 -6.24
CA SER A 138 -13.68 -17.25 -6.74
C SER A 138 -14.39 -16.23 -7.64
N LEU A 139 -13.80 -15.05 -7.89
CA LEU A 139 -14.34 -14.09 -8.86
C LEU A 139 -14.22 -14.64 -10.28
N SER A 140 -15.13 -14.26 -11.17
CA SER A 140 -15.10 -14.63 -12.60
C SER A 140 -13.76 -14.31 -13.26
N LYS A 141 -13.17 -13.17 -12.93
CA LYS A 141 -11.77 -12.87 -13.16
C LYS A 141 -11.09 -12.68 -11.79
N PRO A 142 -10.25 -13.62 -11.37
CA PRO A 142 -9.62 -13.59 -10.04
C PRO A 142 -8.81 -12.33 -9.78
N VAL A 143 -8.72 -11.96 -8.50
CA VAL A 143 -7.73 -10.98 -8.03
C VAL A 143 -6.58 -11.79 -7.44
N THR A 144 -5.40 -11.65 -8.03
CA THR A 144 -4.17 -12.20 -7.48
C THR A 144 -3.89 -11.54 -6.15
N PHE A 145 -3.71 -12.33 -5.09
CA PHE A 145 -3.44 -11.81 -3.76
C PHE A 145 -2.05 -12.24 -3.29
N LEU A 146 -1.26 -11.26 -2.87
CA LEU A 146 0.11 -11.43 -2.41
C LEU A 146 0.26 -10.87 -1.00
N THR A 147 0.77 -11.68 -0.07
CA THR A 147 1.00 -11.27 1.32
C THR A 147 2.10 -12.10 1.98
N ARG A 148 2.52 -11.69 3.19
CA ARG A 148 3.42 -12.51 4.02
C ARG A 148 2.68 -13.70 4.60
N LEU A 149 3.33 -14.86 4.55
CA LEU A 149 2.86 -16.10 5.16
C LEU A 149 3.63 -16.35 6.48
N ARG A 150 3.00 -17.03 7.40
CA ARG A 150 3.69 -17.54 8.59
C ARG A 150 4.55 -18.73 8.20
N LEU A 151 5.73 -18.86 8.79
CA LEU A 151 6.61 -20.00 8.56
C LEU A 151 6.03 -21.34 9.10
N ASP A 152 5.10 -21.26 10.04
CA ASP A 152 4.36 -22.39 10.62
C ASP A 152 2.98 -22.62 9.98
N ALA A 153 2.69 -22.00 8.84
CA ALA A 153 1.42 -22.17 8.13
C ALA A 153 1.20 -23.63 7.70
N ALA A 154 -0.04 -24.11 7.89
CA ALA A 154 -0.39 -25.47 7.53
C ALA A 154 -0.56 -25.62 6.00
N LEU A 155 0.50 -25.99 5.33
CA LEU A 155 0.56 -26.26 3.90
C LEU A 155 0.42 -27.75 3.62
N TYR A 156 -0.17 -28.07 2.48
CA TYR A 156 -0.45 -29.42 2.06
C TYR A 156 -0.17 -29.57 0.56
N GLU A 157 0.04 -30.80 0.12
CA GLU A 157 0.05 -31.13 -1.29
C GLU A 157 -1.32 -30.89 -1.92
N PRO A 158 -1.40 -30.71 -3.24
CA PRO A 158 -2.66 -30.76 -3.97
C PRO A 158 -3.40 -32.06 -3.69
N ALA A 159 -4.74 -32.00 -3.67
CA ALA A 159 -5.52 -33.21 -3.56
C ALA A 159 -5.21 -34.17 -4.72
N PRO A 160 -5.06 -35.46 -4.47
CA PRO A 160 -4.86 -36.45 -5.54
C PRO A 160 -6.05 -36.43 -6.53
N PRO A 161 -5.81 -36.69 -7.80
CA PRO A 161 -6.88 -36.79 -8.79
C PRO A 161 -7.90 -37.87 -8.38
N ARG A 162 -9.17 -37.58 -8.64
CA ARG A 162 -10.25 -38.51 -8.31
C ARG A 162 -10.30 -39.60 -9.37
N HIS A 163 -10.35 -40.84 -8.93
CA HIS A 163 -10.54 -41.97 -9.84
C HIS A 163 -12.02 -42.11 -10.28
N PRO A 164 -12.28 -42.53 -11.53
CA PRO A 164 -13.62 -42.81 -11.96
C PRO A 164 -14.31 -43.85 -11.01
N GLY A 165 -15.55 -43.61 -10.62
CA GLY A 165 -16.29 -44.45 -9.69
C GLY A 165 -16.01 -44.23 -8.19
N GLN A 166 -15.08 -43.42 -7.80
CA GLN A 166 -14.79 -43.12 -6.39
C GLN A 166 -15.99 -42.41 -5.72
N ARG A 167 -16.58 -43.07 -4.70
CA ARG A 167 -17.70 -42.52 -3.91
C ARG A 167 -17.20 -41.57 -2.81
N GLY A 168 -18.09 -40.69 -2.31
CA GLY A 168 -17.81 -39.80 -1.20
C GLY A 168 -17.39 -38.38 -1.63
N ARG A 169 -17.19 -37.49 -0.63
CA ARG A 169 -16.80 -36.11 -0.85
C ARG A 169 -15.36 -36.03 -1.38
N PRO A 170 -15.08 -35.26 -2.45
CA PRO A 170 -13.73 -35.07 -2.93
C PRO A 170 -12.80 -34.55 -1.83
N ARG A 171 -11.55 -35.04 -1.79
CA ARG A 171 -10.52 -34.48 -0.90
C ARG A 171 -10.21 -33.05 -1.30
N LEU A 172 -10.03 -32.19 -0.31
CA LEU A 172 -9.68 -30.78 -0.54
C LEU A 172 -8.16 -30.54 -0.57
N LYS A 173 -7.37 -31.50 -0.09
CA LYS A 173 -5.92 -31.43 0.06
C LYS A 173 -5.31 -32.82 0.09
N GLY A 174 -4.02 -32.90 -0.21
CA GLY A 174 -3.17 -34.08 -0.06
C GLY A 174 -2.54 -34.18 1.32
N GLU A 175 -1.34 -34.71 1.38
CA GLU A 175 -0.55 -34.87 2.61
C GLU A 175 -0.07 -33.52 3.16
N ARG A 176 0.24 -33.49 4.45
CA ARG A 176 0.77 -32.30 5.10
C ARG A 176 2.24 -32.11 4.75
N LEU A 177 2.58 -30.93 4.25
CA LEU A 177 3.97 -30.55 4.01
C LEU A 177 4.66 -30.11 5.32
N PRO A 178 5.98 -30.21 5.40
CA PRO A 178 6.76 -29.64 6.48
C PRO A 178 6.50 -28.13 6.66
N ASN A 179 6.65 -27.62 7.86
CA ASN A 179 6.57 -26.20 8.09
C ASN A 179 7.67 -25.48 7.30
N LEU A 180 7.39 -24.27 6.80
CA LEU A 180 8.36 -23.51 6.02
C LEU A 180 9.61 -23.11 6.83
N SER A 181 9.53 -23.10 8.17
CA SER A 181 10.70 -22.95 9.03
C SER A 181 11.66 -24.14 8.90
N VAL A 182 11.13 -25.36 8.84
CA VAL A 182 11.93 -26.59 8.63
C VAL A 182 12.51 -26.61 7.23
N VAL A 183 11.70 -26.28 6.20
CA VAL A 183 12.17 -26.17 4.82
C VAL A 183 13.30 -25.14 4.68
N ALA A 184 13.21 -24.01 5.38
CA ALA A 184 14.23 -22.97 5.33
C ALA A 184 15.61 -23.39 5.91
N GLU A 185 15.62 -24.35 6.83
CA GLU A 185 16.82 -24.88 7.49
C GLU A 185 17.31 -26.19 6.88
N ALA A 186 16.50 -26.85 6.06
CA ALA A 186 16.82 -28.12 5.46
C ALA A 186 17.99 -28.00 4.45
N PRO A 187 18.98 -28.89 4.52
CA PRO A 187 20.18 -28.83 3.66
C PRO A 187 19.88 -29.11 2.18
N ASP A 188 18.80 -29.80 1.89
CA ASP A 188 18.30 -30.16 0.56
C ASP A 188 17.46 -29.04 -0.09
N THR A 189 17.22 -27.94 0.64
CA THR A 189 16.48 -26.81 0.07
C THR A 189 17.32 -26.10 -0.98
N VAL A 190 16.84 -26.13 -2.22
CA VAL A 190 17.49 -25.46 -3.34
C VAL A 190 17.20 -23.96 -3.29
N TRP A 191 18.23 -23.18 -2.98
CA TRP A 191 18.19 -21.72 -2.98
C TRP A 191 18.71 -21.15 -4.28
N LYS A 192 17.95 -20.24 -4.89
CA LYS A 192 18.33 -19.49 -6.08
C LYS A 192 18.68 -18.06 -5.70
N SER A 193 19.87 -17.60 -6.06
CA SER A 193 20.23 -16.19 -5.92
C SER A 193 19.51 -15.35 -6.95
N THR A 194 18.93 -14.23 -6.53
CA THR A 194 18.26 -13.26 -7.40
C THR A 194 18.52 -11.84 -6.94
N THR A 195 18.55 -10.90 -7.86
CA THR A 195 18.77 -9.49 -7.58
C THR A 195 17.51 -8.69 -7.85
N ILE A 196 17.09 -7.90 -6.88
CA ILE A 196 15.92 -7.02 -6.94
C ILE A 196 16.41 -5.58 -7.06
N ALA A 197 16.07 -4.92 -8.17
CA ALA A 197 16.59 -3.60 -8.51
C ALA A 197 16.21 -2.49 -7.52
N ASN A 198 15.05 -2.60 -6.87
CA ASN A 198 14.56 -1.58 -5.94
C ASN A 198 14.08 -2.22 -4.63
N TRP A 199 15.02 -2.57 -3.77
CA TRP A 199 14.73 -3.18 -2.48
C TRP A 199 14.29 -2.11 -1.46
N TYR A 200 12.98 -2.01 -1.23
CA TYR A 200 12.39 -1.04 -0.28
C TYR A 200 12.89 0.41 -0.46
N GLY A 201 13.17 0.82 -1.69
CA GLY A 201 13.69 2.16 -1.98
C GLY A 201 15.18 2.35 -1.71
N SER A 202 15.91 1.30 -1.29
CA SER A 202 17.34 1.36 -0.92
C SER A 202 18.29 0.96 -2.07
N GLY A 203 17.77 0.88 -3.31
CA GLY A 203 18.55 0.42 -4.46
C GLY A 203 18.52 -1.10 -4.63
N GLU A 204 19.51 -1.62 -5.37
CA GLU A 204 19.61 -3.02 -5.73
C GLU A 204 20.01 -3.90 -4.54
N ARG A 205 19.42 -5.09 -4.45
CA ARG A 205 19.77 -6.08 -3.44
C ARG A 205 19.68 -7.50 -3.94
N THR A 206 20.74 -8.25 -3.71
CA THR A 206 20.78 -9.70 -3.94
C THR A 206 20.25 -10.43 -2.72
N VAL A 207 19.34 -11.37 -2.94
CA VAL A 207 18.71 -12.24 -1.95
C VAL A 207 18.67 -13.66 -2.48
N GLU A 208 18.48 -14.64 -1.60
CA GLU A 208 18.24 -16.03 -1.97
C GLU A 208 16.75 -16.37 -1.79
N ILE A 209 16.20 -17.07 -2.77
CA ILE A 209 14.80 -17.47 -2.79
C ILE A 209 14.66 -18.97 -3.02
N ALA A 210 13.67 -19.59 -2.35
CA ALA A 210 13.18 -20.93 -2.64
C ALA A 210 11.65 -20.88 -2.77
N SER A 211 11.06 -21.63 -3.71
CA SER A 211 9.64 -21.52 -4.00
C SER A 211 9.06 -22.84 -4.50
N GLN A 212 7.86 -23.14 -4.05
CA GLN A 212 7.04 -24.23 -4.57
C GLN A 212 5.56 -23.85 -4.51
N THR A 213 4.70 -24.68 -5.09
CA THR A 213 3.25 -24.58 -4.95
C THR A 213 2.75 -25.50 -3.85
N ALA A 214 1.70 -25.09 -3.16
CA ALA A 214 1.07 -25.86 -2.09
C ALA A 214 -0.41 -25.47 -1.98
N VAL A 215 -1.13 -26.17 -1.12
CA VAL A 215 -2.50 -25.81 -0.73
C VAL A 215 -2.47 -25.33 0.72
N TRP A 216 -2.84 -24.06 0.93
CA TRP A 216 -3.04 -23.56 2.29
C TRP A 216 -4.46 -23.91 2.75
N TYR A 217 -4.54 -24.59 3.89
CA TYR A 217 -5.81 -25.07 4.44
C TYR A 217 -5.86 -24.97 5.95
N SER A 218 -7.03 -24.69 6.47
CA SER A 218 -7.37 -24.81 7.90
C SER A 218 -8.78 -25.42 8.01
N THR A 219 -9.00 -26.23 9.04
CA THR A 219 -10.29 -26.90 9.26
C THR A 219 -11.46 -25.92 9.29
N GLY A 220 -12.53 -26.25 8.57
CA GLY A 220 -13.72 -25.40 8.44
C GLY A 220 -13.58 -24.24 7.46
N LEU A 221 -12.43 -24.07 6.81
CA LEU A 221 -12.19 -23.04 5.80
C LEU A 221 -11.94 -23.65 4.41
N PHE A 222 -11.86 -22.78 3.41
CA PHE A 222 -11.57 -23.18 2.04
C PHE A 222 -10.10 -23.58 1.87
N ALA A 223 -9.86 -24.57 1.04
CA ALA A 223 -8.52 -24.89 0.56
C ALA A 223 -8.12 -23.88 -0.53
N VAL A 224 -7.01 -23.20 -0.36
CA VAL A 224 -6.51 -22.19 -1.30
C VAL A 224 -5.17 -22.64 -1.85
N PRO A 225 -5.08 -22.99 -3.15
CA PRO A 225 -3.80 -23.18 -3.82
C PRO A 225 -2.99 -21.89 -3.81
N VAL A 226 -1.73 -21.99 -3.45
CA VAL A 226 -0.80 -20.86 -3.34
C VAL A 226 0.59 -21.24 -3.86
N ARG A 227 1.31 -20.30 -4.39
CA ARG A 227 2.77 -20.37 -4.51
C ARG A 227 3.36 -19.67 -3.30
N TRP A 228 4.20 -20.37 -2.56
CA TRP A 228 4.99 -19.76 -1.49
C TRP A 228 6.40 -19.42 -1.99
N VAL A 229 6.97 -18.37 -1.44
CA VAL A 229 8.35 -17.94 -1.70
C VAL A 229 9.02 -17.68 -0.37
N LEU A 230 10.03 -18.48 -0.04
CA LEU A 230 10.96 -18.18 1.04
C LEU A 230 12.00 -17.18 0.53
N VAL A 231 12.32 -16.19 1.35
CA VAL A 231 13.32 -15.17 1.04
C VAL A 231 14.27 -15.04 2.22
N ARG A 232 15.58 -15.16 1.98
CA ARG A 232 16.62 -14.91 2.97
C ARG A 232 17.71 -13.99 2.42
N ASP A 233 18.37 -13.29 3.33
CA ASP A 233 19.59 -12.54 2.99
C ASP A 233 20.81 -13.46 3.18
N PRO A 234 21.64 -13.68 2.16
CA PRO A 234 22.84 -14.49 2.29
C PRO A 234 23.84 -13.94 3.33
N ARG A 235 23.73 -12.64 3.66
CA ARG A 235 24.53 -11.97 4.69
C ARG A 235 23.87 -11.89 6.06
N GLY A 236 22.69 -12.52 6.25
CA GLY A 236 21.98 -12.56 7.53
C GLY A 236 21.40 -11.22 8.02
N ARG A 237 21.27 -10.20 7.19
CA ARG A 237 20.81 -8.87 7.59
C ARG A 237 19.32 -8.83 7.97
N PHE A 238 18.54 -9.81 7.56
CA PHE A 238 17.16 -10.00 7.99
C PHE A 238 16.83 -11.49 8.12
N LYS A 239 15.85 -11.79 8.99
CA LYS A 239 15.36 -13.16 9.22
C LYS A 239 14.62 -13.66 8.00
N THR A 240 14.75 -14.97 7.70
CA THR A 240 14.00 -15.63 6.62
C THR A 240 12.50 -15.33 6.72
N GLN A 241 11.90 -15.01 5.61
CA GLN A 241 10.50 -14.64 5.49
C GLN A 241 9.83 -15.52 4.43
N ALA A 242 8.54 -15.78 4.62
CA ALA A 242 7.73 -16.43 3.61
C ALA A 242 6.69 -15.47 3.03
N LEU A 243 6.54 -15.47 1.72
CA LEU A 243 5.47 -14.84 0.97
C LEU A 243 4.54 -15.91 0.43
N LEU A 244 3.28 -15.55 0.20
CA LEU A 244 2.34 -16.35 -0.57
C LEU A 244 1.75 -15.51 -1.71
N CYS A 245 1.51 -16.18 -2.84
CA CYS A 245 0.79 -15.63 -3.97
C CYS A 245 -0.30 -16.61 -4.41
N THR A 246 -1.49 -16.10 -4.73
CA THR A 246 -2.60 -16.95 -5.24
C THR A 246 -2.50 -17.23 -6.73
N ASP A 247 -1.64 -16.54 -7.46
CA ASP A 247 -1.25 -16.90 -8.82
C ASP A 247 -0.11 -17.92 -8.78
N LEU A 248 -0.39 -19.13 -9.24
CA LEU A 248 0.57 -20.24 -9.25
C LEU A 248 1.58 -20.12 -10.39
N ALA A 249 1.27 -19.35 -11.43
CA ALA A 249 2.13 -19.15 -12.60
C ALA A 249 3.14 -18.01 -12.40
N ALA A 250 2.86 -17.08 -11.47
CA ALA A 250 3.77 -15.97 -11.20
C ALA A 250 5.15 -16.47 -10.76
N THR A 251 6.21 -15.94 -11.36
CA THR A 251 7.58 -16.30 -10.97
C THR A 251 7.93 -15.77 -9.57
N PRO A 252 8.80 -16.46 -8.81
CA PRO A 252 9.20 -16.01 -7.48
C PRO A 252 9.80 -14.59 -7.48
N GLU A 253 10.57 -14.24 -8.51
CA GLU A 253 11.17 -12.91 -8.69
C GLU A 253 10.08 -11.84 -8.86
N LYS A 254 9.06 -12.11 -9.67
CA LYS A 254 7.92 -11.20 -9.89
C LYS A 254 7.09 -11.04 -8.62
N ILE A 255 6.87 -12.11 -7.88
CA ILE A 255 6.20 -12.08 -6.57
C ILE A 255 6.97 -11.18 -5.61
N LEU A 256 8.28 -11.34 -5.55
CA LEU A 256 9.15 -10.55 -4.67
C LEU A 256 9.19 -9.08 -5.08
N SER A 257 9.29 -8.79 -6.40
CA SER A 257 9.26 -7.41 -6.91
C SER A 257 7.96 -6.69 -6.55
N TRP A 258 6.81 -7.33 -6.69
CA TRP A 258 5.53 -6.77 -6.26
C TRP A 258 5.48 -6.54 -4.74
N PHE A 259 6.03 -7.48 -3.97
CA PHE A 259 5.97 -7.39 -2.50
C PHE A 259 6.78 -6.22 -1.95
N VAL A 260 7.96 -5.96 -2.50
CA VAL A 260 8.80 -4.84 -2.04
C VAL A 260 8.17 -3.47 -2.35
N MET A 261 7.33 -3.38 -3.39
CA MET A 261 6.57 -2.15 -3.69
C MET A 261 5.64 -1.74 -2.54
N ARG A 262 5.18 -2.68 -1.71
CA ARG A 262 4.28 -2.42 -0.58
C ARG A 262 4.84 -1.39 0.40
N TRP A 263 6.17 -1.32 0.56
CA TRP A 263 6.81 -0.34 1.44
C TRP A 263 6.40 1.10 1.16
N GLN A 264 6.03 1.39 -0.08
CA GLN A 264 5.62 2.72 -0.49
C GLN A 264 4.31 3.18 0.17
N LEU A 265 3.46 2.26 0.68
CA LEU A 265 2.29 2.65 1.45
C LEU A 265 2.70 3.34 2.76
N GLU A 266 3.71 2.78 3.45
CA GLU A 266 4.23 3.34 4.69
C GLU A 266 4.86 4.73 4.44
N VAL A 267 5.62 4.86 3.34
CA VAL A 267 6.18 6.14 2.89
C VAL A 267 5.07 7.16 2.61
N THR A 268 4.02 6.78 1.87
CA THR A 268 2.90 7.67 1.57
C THR A 268 2.20 8.15 2.85
N PHE A 269 1.92 7.26 3.80
CA PHE A 269 1.34 7.67 5.08
C PHE A 269 2.25 8.63 5.87
N GLN A 270 3.57 8.44 5.80
CA GLN A 270 4.54 9.34 6.44
C GLN A 270 4.55 10.73 5.79
N GLU A 271 4.59 10.79 4.45
CA GLU A 271 4.58 12.04 3.69
C GLU A 271 3.27 12.83 3.92
N MET A 272 2.15 12.13 4.00
CA MET A 272 0.85 12.75 4.30
C MET A 272 0.80 13.37 5.70
N ARG A 273 1.40 12.72 6.70
CA ARG A 273 1.52 13.30 8.05
C ARG A 273 2.40 14.56 8.05
N ARG A 274 3.46 14.54 7.27
CA ARG A 274 4.42 15.65 7.20
C ARG A 274 3.90 16.86 6.42
N HIS A 275 3.17 16.61 5.31
CA HIS A 275 2.94 17.66 4.32
C HIS A 275 1.47 17.99 4.06
N LEU A 276 0.53 17.09 4.40
CA LEU A 276 -0.89 17.28 4.13
C LEU A 276 -1.76 17.42 5.39
N GLY A 277 -1.13 17.55 6.55
CA GLY A 277 -1.87 17.73 7.81
C GLY A 277 -2.68 16.52 8.24
N PHE A 278 -2.34 15.31 7.79
CA PHE A 278 -2.96 14.08 8.29
C PHE A 278 -2.68 13.94 9.79
N GLU A 279 -3.72 13.68 10.60
CA GLU A 279 -3.74 13.68 12.08
C GLU A 279 -3.87 15.07 12.73
N THR A 280 -3.84 16.18 11.97
CA THR A 280 -4.03 17.52 12.53
C THR A 280 -5.47 18.01 12.44
N GLN A 281 -6.35 17.26 11.79
CA GLN A 281 -7.75 17.61 11.61
C GLN A 281 -8.47 17.74 12.96
N ARG A 282 -9.33 18.76 13.08
CA ARG A 282 -10.09 19.06 14.32
C ARG A 282 -11.57 18.70 14.23
N GLN A 283 -12.04 18.24 13.07
CA GLN A 283 -13.45 17.87 12.89
C GLN A 283 -13.82 16.71 13.83
N TRP A 284 -15.00 16.80 14.42
CA TRP A 284 -15.54 15.82 15.34
C TRP A 284 -16.80 15.14 14.82
N SER A 285 -17.53 15.78 13.89
CA SER A 285 -18.75 15.19 13.33
C SER A 285 -18.40 14.00 12.41
N GLU A 286 -19.25 12.98 12.46
CA GLU A 286 -19.02 11.73 11.70
C GLU A 286 -18.95 11.98 10.20
N MET A 287 -19.80 12.86 9.67
CA MET A 287 -19.84 13.20 8.25
C MET A 287 -18.58 13.96 7.80
N ALA A 288 -18.11 14.92 8.61
CA ALA A 288 -16.89 15.66 8.29
C ALA A 288 -15.67 14.73 8.29
N ILE A 289 -15.54 13.85 9.29
CA ILE A 289 -14.46 12.86 9.37
C ILE A 289 -14.45 11.96 8.11
N ARG A 290 -15.60 11.43 7.74
CA ARG A 290 -15.74 10.54 6.57
C ARG A 290 -15.43 11.20 5.23
N ARG A 291 -15.41 12.53 5.16
CA ARG A 291 -15.08 13.30 3.96
C ARG A 291 -13.64 13.82 3.98
N THR A 292 -13.21 14.38 5.10
CA THR A 292 -11.91 15.07 5.19
C THR A 292 -10.74 14.12 5.05
N THR A 293 -10.71 13.01 5.79
CA THR A 293 -9.58 12.07 5.72
C THR A 293 -9.44 11.40 4.36
N PRO A 294 -10.52 10.89 3.72
CA PRO A 294 -10.43 10.43 2.33
C PRO A 294 -9.99 11.51 1.33
N ALA A 295 -10.44 12.76 1.52
CA ALA A 295 -10.01 13.87 0.68
C ALA A 295 -8.50 14.14 0.78
N LEU A 296 -7.94 14.13 2.01
CA LEU A 296 -6.50 14.29 2.23
C LEU A 296 -5.70 13.12 1.61
N LEU A 297 -6.21 11.88 1.75
CA LEU A 297 -5.61 10.71 1.10
C LEU A 297 -5.59 10.89 -0.43
N GLY A 298 -6.73 11.29 -1.02
CA GLY A 298 -6.84 11.53 -2.45
C GLY A 298 -5.97 12.72 -2.93
N LEU A 299 -5.77 13.72 -2.08
CA LEU A 299 -4.96 14.90 -2.40
C LEU A 299 -3.50 14.54 -2.71
N PHE A 300 -2.92 13.54 -2.03
CA PHE A 300 -1.59 13.03 -2.37
C PHE A 300 -1.51 12.61 -3.83
N SER A 301 -2.48 11.83 -4.30
CA SER A 301 -2.54 11.36 -5.69
C SER A 301 -2.83 12.49 -6.68
N ILE A 302 -3.67 13.44 -6.31
CA ILE A 302 -3.98 14.62 -7.14
C ILE A 302 -2.73 15.49 -7.32
N VAL A 303 -1.98 15.78 -6.26
CA VAL A 303 -0.71 16.51 -6.34
C VAL A 303 0.28 15.80 -7.25
N THR A 304 0.37 14.48 -7.15
CA THR A 304 1.24 13.66 -8.02
C THR A 304 0.84 13.78 -9.49
N LEU A 305 -0.47 13.74 -9.80
CA LEU A 305 -1.00 13.94 -11.16
C LEU A 305 -0.70 15.35 -11.69
N PHE A 306 -0.91 16.39 -10.89
CA PHE A 306 -0.60 17.77 -11.30
C PHE A 306 0.89 17.96 -11.57
N ALA A 307 1.75 17.45 -10.69
CA ALA A 307 3.20 17.49 -10.90
C ALA A 307 3.61 16.76 -12.18
N HIS A 308 2.96 15.64 -12.51
CA HIS A 308 3.19 14.93 -13.77
C HIS A 308 2.80 15.76 -15.00
N ARG A 309 1.60 16.37 -14.99
CA ARG A 309 1.11 17.19 -16.10
C ARG A 309 1.99 18.40 -16.41
N GLN A 310 2.51 19.06 -15.36
CA GLN A 310 3.39 20.21 -15.53
C GLN A 310 4.74 19.84 -16.16
N LYS A 311 5.14 18.59 -16.09
CA LYS A 311 6.45 18.09 -16.50
C LYS A 311 6.40 17.14 -17.69
N GLN A 312 5.32 17.11 -18.46
CA GLN A 312 5.30 16.36 -19.72
C GLN A 312 6.48 16.80 -20.61
N GLY A 313 7.56 16.00 -20.58
CA GLY A 313 8.77 16.19 -21.39
C GLY A 313 10.05 16.63 -20.67
N ALA A 314 10.05 17.03 -19.40
CA ALA A 314 11.26 17.38 -18.68
C ALA A 314 11.43 16.56 -17.39
N ARG A 315 12.63 16.04 -17.13
CA ARG A 315 12.96 15.41 -15.83
C ARG A 315 12.84 16.46 -14.72
N LEU A 316 12.17 16.12 -13.62
CA LEU A 316 12.04 16.97 -12.42
C LEU A 316 13.37 17.25 -11.70
N THR A 317 14.48 16.73 -12.20
CA THR A 317 15.83 16.95 -11.66
C THR A 317 16.21 18.42 -11.46
N ALA A 318 15.54 19.35 -12.16
CA ALA A 318 15.71 20.78 -11.97
C ALA A 318 14.95 21.37 -10.75
N VAL A 319 14.11 20.60 -10.07
CA VAL A 319 13.22 21.06 -8.97
C VAL A 319 13.58 20.43 -7.63
N VAL A 320 14.62 19.61 -7.58
CA VAL A 320 15.06 19.00 -6.31
C VAL A 320 15.74 20.07 -5.47
N SER A 321 15.09 20.50 -4.38
CA SER A 321 15.73 21.37 -3.39
C SER A 321 16.93 20.64 -2.79
N ARG A 322 18.12 21.16 -3.02
CA ARG A 322 19.38 20.60 -2.51
C ARG A 322 19.79 21.39 -1.27
N ALA A 323 19.96 20.69 -0.15
CA ALA A 323 20.61 21.24 1.02
C ALA A 323 22.12 20.92 0.96
N ALA A 324 22.96 21.82 1.45
CA ALA A 324 24.42 21.63 1.44
C ALA A 324 24.88 20.36 2.17
N TRP A 325 24.08 19.87 3.12
CA TRP A 325 24.34 18.68 3.94
C TRP A 325 23.62 17.41 3.47
N TYR A 326 22.76 17.48 2.43
CA TYR A 326 21.96 16.34 1.97
C TYR A 326 21.87 16.34 0.44
N ASP A 327 22.57 15.39 -0.17
CA ASP A 327 22.51 15.16 -1.62
C ASP A 327 21.25 14.37 -1.95
N LYS A 328 20.20 15.09 -2.29
CA LYS A 328 18.91 14.53 -2.68
C LYS A 328 18.97 14.10 -4.16
N ARG A 329 19.01 12.79 -4.38
CA ARG A 329 19.17 12.22 -5.73
C ARG A 329 17.86 12.13 -6.53
N LEU A 330 16.74 11.90 -5.85
CA LEU A 330 15.43 11.68 -6.48
C LEU A 330 14.39 12.63 -5.87
N PRO A 331 13.42 13.11 -6.70
CA PRO A 331 12.31 13.92 -6.21
C PRO A 331 11.49 13.19 -5.16
N THR A 332 10.95 13.93 -4.19
CA THR A 332 10.05 13.45 -3.14
C THR A 332 8.69 14.10 -3.29
N PHE A 333 7.73 13.70 -2.44
CA PHE A 333 6.42 14.32 -2.44
C PHE A 333 6.46 15.81 -2.09
N SER A 334 7.40 16.24 -1.22
CA SER A 334 7.57 17.66 -0.94
C SER A 334 7.97 18.49 -2.16
N ASP A 335 8.77 17.93 -3.08
CA ASP A 335 9.13 18.61 -4.34
C ASP A 335 7.93 18.71 -5.29
N ALA A 336 7.14 17.65 -5.39
CA ALA A 336 5.90 17.65 -6.17
C ALA A 336 4.90 18.69 -5.63
N LEU A 337 4.76 18.74 -4.30
CA LEU A 337 3.88 19.70 -3.63
C LEU A 337 4.35 21.14 -3.84
N ALA A 338 5.66 21.39 -3.70
CA ALA A 338 6.25 22.73 -3.94
C ALA A 338 6.06 23.15 -5.40
N LEU A 339 6.23 22.25 -6.36
CA LEU A 339 5.99 22.52 -7.77
C LEU A 339 4.54 22.93 -8.03
N VAL A 340 3.58 22.17 -7.50
CA VAL A 340 2.15 22.48 -7.67
C VAL A 340 1.78 23.79 -6.97
N ARG A 341 2.29 24.03 -5.77
CA ARG A 341 2.08 25.32 -5.07
C ARG A 341 2.62 26.49 -5.89
N LYS A 342 3.84 26.37 -6.45
CA LYS A 342 4.45 27.41 -7.28
C LYS A 342 3.60 27.74 -8.49
N ASP A 343 3.04 26.74 -9.16
CA ASP A 343 2.16 26.92 -10.31
C ASP A 343 0.85 27.60 -9.92
N LEU A 344 0.19 27.15 -8.86
CA LEU A 344 -1.03 27.76 -8.36
C LEU A 344 -0.82 29.25 -7.97
N TRP A 345 0.32 29.56 -7.37
CA TRP A 345 0.66 30.96 -7.03
C TRP A 345 0.93 31.80 -8.28
N ALA A 346 1.58 31.22 -9.30
CA ALA A 346 1.84 31.93 -10.56
C ALA A 346 0.56 32.23 -11.35
N GLN A 347 -0.49 31.42 -11.20
CA GLN A 347 -1.78 31.63 -11.85
C GLN A 347 -2.66 32.65 -11.14
N GLU A 348 -2.14 33.37 -10.13
CA GLU A 348 -2.89 34.37 -9.34
C GLU A 348 -4.23 33.85 -8.77
N THR A 349 -4.36 32.54 -8.61
CA THR A 349 -5.61 31.88 -8.19
C THR A 349 -6.03 32.28 -6.75
N PHE A 350 -5.10 32.84 -5.99
CA PHE A 350 -5.30 33.32 -4.62
C PHE A 350 -5.22 34.85 -4.53
N ARG A 351 -5.93 35.55 -5.37
CA ARG A 351 -6.13 37.00 -5.16
C ARG A 351 -6.92 37.16 -3.87
N GLY A 352 -6.18 37.50 -2.79
CA GLY A 352 -6.83 37.99 -1.57
C GLY A 352 -7.58 39.27 -1.88
N SER A 353 -8.64 39.55 -1.13
CA SER A 353 -9.40 40.80 -1.18
C SER A 353 -8.60 42.01 -0.64
N LEU A 354 -7.40 42.20 -1.16
CA LEU A 354 -6.61 43.40 -0.86
C LEU A 354 -7.12 44.52 -1.76
N SER A 355 -7.81 45.46 -1.15
CA SER A 355 -8.42 46.62 -1.81
C SER A 355 -7.40 47.68 -2.26
N GLU A 356 -6.16 47.65 -1.77
CA GLU A 356 -5.10 48.59 -2.13
C GLU A 356 -3.79 47.83 -2.34
N THR A 357 -3.16 48.02 -3.50
CA THR A 357 -1.84 47.49 -3.81
C THR A 357 -0.87 48.64 -4.03
N ASP A 358 -0.04 48.92 -3.04
CA ASP A 358 1.17 49.68 -3.28
C ASP A 358 2.25 48.77 -3.88
N PRO A 359 2.64 48.98 -5.15
CA PRO A 359 3.64 48.13 -5.79
C PRO A 359 5.03 48.43 -5.19
N VAL A 360 5.62 47.44 -4.59
CA VAL A 360 7.00 47.51 -4.09
C VAL A 360 7.93 46.80 -5.07
N LYS A 361 8.96 47.47 -5.54
CA LYS A 361 10.00 46.85 -6.39
C LYS A 361 10.94 46.03 -5.50
N VAL A 362 10.97 44.74 -5.72
CA VAL A 362 11.90 43.80 -5.03
C VAL A 362 12.83 43.12 -6.03
N PRO A 363 14.08 42.81 -5.68
CA PRO A 363 14.98 42.06 -6.55
C PRO A 363 14.39 40.70 -6.93
N ARG A 364 14.48 40.33 -8.20
CA ARG A 364 13.96 39.04 -8.70
C ARG A 364 14.50 37.84 -7.91
N ALA A 365 15.79 37.81 -7.61
CA ALA A 365 16.43 36.78 -6.82
C ALA A 365 15.85 36.63 -5.40
N PHE A 366 15.42 37.75 -4.78
CA PHE A 366 14.77 37.75 -3.49
C PHE A 366 13.36 37.11 -3.58
N MET A 367 12.57 37.51 -4.60
CA MET A 367 11.23 36.91 -4.83
C MET A 367 11.30 35.43 -5.14
N GLU A 368 12.29 34.98 -5.92
CA GLU A 368 12.50 33.58 -6.20
C GLU A 368 12.79 32.77 -4.93
N ARG A 369 13.68 33.25 -4.05
CA ARG A 369 14.00 32.64 -2.76
C ARG A 369 12.79 32.62 -1.82
N LEU A 370 12.04 33.73 -1.74
CA LEU A 370 10.84 33.80 -0.92
C LEU A 370 9.79 32.80 -1.39
N THR A 371 9.52 32.77 -2.69
CA THR A 371 8.58 31.84 -3.30
C THR A 371 9.01 30.39 -3.02
N GLU A 372 10.27 30.07 -3.18
CA GLU A 372 10.81 28.74 -2.88
C GLU A 372 10.59 28.37 -1.40
N ALA A 373 10.96 29.26 -0.46
CA ALA A 373 10.77 29.04 0.96
C ALA A 373 9.29 28.80 1.32
N VAL A 374 8.37 29.61 0.78
CA VAL A 374 6.92 29.46 1.03
C VAL A 374 6.37 28.16 0.40
N CYS A 375 6.81 27.81 -0.80
CA CYS A 375 6.33 26.60 -1.47
C CYS A 375 6.75 25.31 -0.74
N TYR A 376 7.90 25.32 -0.06
CA TYR A 376 8.38 24.18 0.77
C TYR A 376 7.93 24.25 2.23
N ALA A 377 7.32 25.36 2.67
CA ALA A 377 6.78 25.44 4.02
C ALA A 377 5.72 24.35 4.26
N ALA A 378 5.84 23.64 5.39
CA ALA A 378 4.96 22.54 5.77
C ALA A 378 3.65 23.08 6.42
#